data_2e28e2c3e7dfeeb659dea4f31f9486c1
#
_entry.id   2e28e2c3e7dfeeb659dea4f31f9486c1
#
_cell.length_a   1.000
_cell.length_b   1.000
_cell.length_c   1.000
_cell.angle_alpha   90.00
_cell.angle_beta   90.00
_cell.angle_gamma   90.00
#
_symmetry.space_group_name_H-M   'P 1'
#
loop_
_entity.id
_entity.type
_entity.pdbx_description
1 polymer ?
#
loop_
_entity_poly.entity_id
_entity_poly.type
_entity_poly.pdbx_seq_one_letter_code
_entity_poly.pdbx_strand_id
1 'polypeptide(L)'
;MNSQNKYVGIVLLSALSLTTYAQDKKDIFNPVNSAVTSQSIAPDARAGGMGDVGAATDPDVASQYWNPAKYPFTISRAGVSLNYTPWLRQLVNDMDLAYLSGYYRIGDYSAVSASLRYFSLGEVQTSSSLDNTGDMTINPYEMSVDVGYSLMLSETFSLGAAVRFIYSDLTYDYTEDTSPGSAFAADIACYYQNYVNLGSRECQLGLGLNISNIGSKITFGGDNRSEFIPTNMRLGASLMVPIDEYNRFTIAADANKLLVPTYPQREDNETDEQYEQRLQTDYYDLSSISGIFKSFGDAPGGFKEELQEIQWSVGAEYVYNDKFSLRAGYHHESENKGNRKYFTVGAGFRMNVFSLDAGYVIATAKSNPLDQTLRFSLSFDLDGVKDLFRRR
;
A
#
# COMPACT_ATOMS: atom_id res chain seq x y z
N MET A 1 35.01 -20.24 24.89
CA MET A 1 34.68 -19.69 23.55
C MET A 1 33.83 -20.76 22.83
N ASN A 2 32.53 -20.55 22.81
CA ASN A 2 31.52 -21.56 22.48
C ASN A 2 31.52 -21.98 21.00
N SER A 3 31.46 -23.28 20.79
CA SER A 3 31.44 -23.94 19.47
C SER A 3 30.23 -23.59 18.58
N GLN A 4 29.22 -22.97 19.13
CA GLN A 4 27.99 -22.56 18.37
C GLN A 4 28.18 -21.37 17.40
N ASN A 5 29.15 -20.51 17.65
CA ASN A 5 29.40 -19.35 16.78
C ASN A 5 30.15 -19.71 15.47
N LYS A 6 30.69 -20.91 15.35
CA LYS A 6 31.35 -21.36 14.10
C LYS A 6 30.37 -21.76 13.00
N TYR A 7 29.18 -22.25 13.37
CA TYR A 7 28.19 -22.71 12.36
C TYR A 7 27.36 -21.57 11.77
N VAL A 8 27.15 -20.48 12.51
CA VAL A 8 26.46 -19.28 12.00
C VAL A 8 27.30 -18.55 10.94
N GLY A 9 28.65 -18.54 11.11
CA GLY A 9 29.56 -17.97 10.13
C GLY A 9 29.66 -18.77 8.82
N ILE A 10 29.48 -20.08 8.87
CA ILE A 10 29.59 -20.97 7.70
C ILE A 10 28.30 -20.92 6.87
N VAL A 11 27.13 -20.77 7.49
CA VAL A 11 25.84 -20.62 6.77
C VAL A 11 25.75 -19.26 6.08
N LEU A 12 26.34 -18.21 6.64
CA LEU A 12 26.43 -16.88 6.00
C LEU A 12 27.44 -16.81 4.83
N LEU A 13 28.49 -17.64 4.85
CA LEU A 13 29.49 -17.68 3.77
C LEU A 13 29.09 -18.58 2.60
N SER A 14 28.24 -19.59 2.82
CA SER A 14 27.75 -20.45 1.74
C SER A 14 26.63 -19.82 0.90
N ALA A 15 26.00 -18.75 1.38
CA ALA A 15 25.01 -17.97 0.61
C ALA A 15 25.65 -17.00 -0.39
N LEU A 16 26.96 -16.78 -0.34
CA LEU A 16 27.68 -15.80 -1.18
C LEU A 16 28.37 -16.40 -2.42
N SER A 17 28.24 -17.71 -2.69
CA SER A 17 28.95 -18.35 -3.80
C SER A 17 28.07 -18.80 -4.97
N LEU A 18 26.85 -18.27 -5.10
CA LEU A 18 26.05 -18.39 -6.31
C LEU A 18 26.37 -17.23 -7.26
N THR A 19 27.59 -17.20 -7.78
CA THR A 19 27.87 -16.43 -8.99
C THR A 19 27.32 -17.19 -10.18
N THR A 20 26.04 -17.06 -10.43
CA THR A 20 25.47 -17.39 -11.73
C THR A 20 25.99 -16.38 -12.75
N TYR A 21 26.52 -16.88 -13.86
CA TYR A 21 26.80 -16.10 -15.06
C TYR A 21 25.48 -15.48 -15.55
N ALA A 22 25.16 -14.30 -15.08
CA ALA A 22 24.14 -13.47 -15.69
C ALA A 22 24.77 -12.88 -16.95
N GLN A 23 24.33 -13.30 -18.12
CA GLN A 23 24.47 -12.48 -19.31
C GLN A 23 23.94 -11.09 -18.96
N ASP A 24 24.72 -10.05 -19.25
CA ASP A 24 24.30 -8.64 -19.17
C ASP A 24 23.13 -8.41 -20.15
N LYS A 25 21.93 -8.87 -19.77
CA LYS A 25 20.70 -8.36 -20.36
C LYS A 25 20.64 -6.89 -19.93
N LYS A 26 20.63 -5.99 -20.90
CA LYS A 26 20.37 -4.56 -20.71
C LYS A 26 19.25 -4.41 -19.71
N ASP A 27 19.45 -3.58 -18.68
CA ASP A 27 18.38 -3.22 -17.73
C ASP A 27 17.20 -2.63 -18.52
N ILE A 28 16.16 -3.43 -18.76
CA ILE A 28 14.99 -3.04 -19.56
C ILE A 28 13.96 -2.51 -18.58
N PHE A 29 13.31 -1.40 -18.92
CA PHE A 29 12.17 -0.90 -18.18
C PHE A 29 11.02 -1.92 -18.25
N ASN A 30 10.70 -2.54 -17.12
CA ASN A 30 9.72 -3.62 -17.01
C ASN A 30 8.94 -3.52 -15.70
N PRO A 31 8.03 -2.55 -15.56
CA PRO A 31 7.22 -2.41 -14.36
C PRO A 31 6.23 -3.58 -14.23
N VAL A 32 5.93 -3.96 -13.00
CA VAL A 32 4.85 -4.92 -12.71
C VAL A 32 3.52 -4.19 -12.90
N ASN A 33 2.72 -4.63 -13.85
CA ASN A 33 1.43 -4.04 -14.19
C ASN A 33 0.28 -4.76 -13.51
N SER A 34 -0.72 -4.00 -13.08
CA SER A 34 -1.99 -4.52 -12.54
C SER A 34 -3.13 -3.59 -12.90
N ALA A 35 -4.34 -4.13 -12.94
CA ALA A 35 -5.54 -3.30 -13.01
C ALA A 35 -5.81 -2.62 -11.65
N VAL A 36 -6.73 -1.66 -11.62
CA VAL A 36 -7.21 -0.97 -10.41
C VAL A 36 -6.04 -0.43 -9.56
N THR A 37 -5.15 0.30 -10.21
CA THR A 37 -3.92 0.82 -9.61
C THR A 37 -4.17 1.76 -8.42
N SER A 38 -5.37 2.34 -8.31
CA SER A 38 -5.76 3.17 -7.16
C SER A 38 -5.61 2.42 -5.83
N GLN A 39 -5.74 1.08 -5.81
CA GLN A 39 -5.57 0.28 -4.60
C GLN A 39 -4.13 0.34 -4.05
N SER A 40 -3.15 0.70 -4.86
CA SER A 40 -1.74 0.86 -4.46
C SER A 40 -1.41 2.25 -3.94
N ILE A 41 -2.33 3.22 -4.03
CA ILE A 41 -2.09 4.60 -3.59
C ILE A 41 -2.28 4.69 -2.06
N ALA A 42 -1.29 5.17 -1.34
CA ALA A 42 -1.37 5.43 0.09
C ALA A 42 -2.43 6.51 0.40
N PRO A 43 -3.43 6.22 1.24
CA PRO A 43 -4.57 7.10 1.37
C PRO A 43 -4.43 8.20 2.42
N ASP A 44 -3.61 8.01 3.45
CA ASP A 44 -3.56 8.90 4.62
C ASP A 44 -2.31 9.76 4.69
N ALA A 45 -2.42 10.89 5.37
CA ALA A 45 -1.36 11.87 5.50
C ALA A 45 -0.28 11.49 6.53
N ARG A 46 -0.61 10.68 7.56
CA ARG A 46 0.37 10.27 8.57
C ARG A 46 1.44 9.40 7.95
N ALA A 47 1.06 8.27 7.38
CA ALA A 47 2.00 7.37 6.70
C ALA A 47 2.59 8.04 5.45
N GLY A 48 1.78 8.82 4.72
CA GLY A 48 2.23 9.61 3.60
C GLY A 48 3.34 10.62 3.93
N GLY A 49 3.34 11.19 5.12
CA GLY A 49 4.41 12.05 5.63
C GLY A 49 5.67 11.28 6.07
N MET A 50 5.59 9.95 6.18
CA MET A 50 6.66 9.04 6.59
C MET A 50 7.19 8.16 5.44
N GLY A 51 7.06 8.59 4.18
CA GLY A 51 7.53 7.80 3.03
C GLY A 51 6.65 6.61 2.68
N ASP A 52 5.37 6.65 3.04
CA ASP A 52 4.41 5.56 2.85
C ASP A 52 4.77 4.31 3.70
N VAL A 53 5.16 4.54 4.96
CA VAL A 53 5.42 3.50 5.96
C VAL A 53 4.23 3.37 6.90
N GLY A 54 3.67 2.16 7.02
CA GLY A 54 2.45 1.96 7.81
C GLY A 54 2.22 0.55 8.35
N ALA A 55 2.97 -0.47 7.88
CA ALA A 55 2.72 -1.87 8.25
C ALA A 55 2.91 -2.16 9.74
N ALA A 56 3.89 -1.50 10.37
CA ALA A 56 4.28 -1.76 11.75
C ALA A 56 4.25 -0.52 12.66
N THR A 57 3.89 0.66 12.14
CA THR A 57 3.72 1.87 12.95
C THR A 57 2.61 1.71 13.99
N ASP A 58 2.60 2.56 15.01
CA ASP A 58 1.55 2.57 16.01
C ASP A 58 0.16 2.54 15.38
N PRO A 59 -0.79 1.79 15.98
CA PRO A 59 -2.16 1.72 15.49
C PRO A 59 -2.82 3.08 15.38
N ASP A 60 -3.53 3.30 14.28
CA ASP A 60 -4.34 4.50 14.03
C ASP A 60 -5.62 4.14 13.27
N VAL A 61 -6.46 5.13 12.98
CA VAL A 61 -7.74 4.91 12.29
C VAL A 61 -7.55 4.47 10.83
N ALA A 62 -6.44 4.84 10.18
CA ALA A 62 -6.12 4.47 8.80
C ALA A 62 -5.46 3.08 8.68
N SER A 63 -5.30 2.36 9.78
CA SER A 63 -4.65 1.03 9.83
C SER A 63 -5.32 -0.02 8.94
N GLN A 64 -6.58 0.17 8.52
CA GLN A 64 -7.27 -0.71 7.58
C GLN A 64 -6.50 -0.93 6.28
N TYR A 65 -5.91 0.11 5.72
CA TYR A 65 -5.12 0.02 4.50
C TYR A 65 -3.74 -0.61 4.72
N TRP A 66 -3.10 -0.27 5.86
CA TRP A 66 -1.71 -0.64 6.12
C TRP A 66 -1.56 -2.02 6.73
N ASN A 67 -2.34 -2.29 7.78
CA ASN A 67 -2.33 -3.55 8.51
C ASN A 67 -3.54 -3.59 9.47
N PRO A 68 -4.65 -4.24 9.13
CA PRO A 68 -5.83 -4.28 9.98
C PRO A 68 -5.61 -5.03 11.30
N ALA A 69 -4.57 -5.87 11.42
CA ALA A 69 -4.24 -6.56 12.67
C ALA A 69 -3.81 -5.61 13.79
N LYS A 70 -3.53 -4.33 13.51
CA LYS A 70 -3.16 -3.33 14.52
C LYS A 70 -4.32 -2.88 15.41
N TYR A 71 -5.57 -2.97 14.96
CA TYR A 71 -6.71 -2.39 15.68
C TYR A 71 -6.94 -2.89 17.12
N PRO A 72 -6.70 -4.15 17.50
CA PRO A 72 -6.82 -4.56 18.89
C PRO A 72 -5.88 -3.82 19.85
N PHE A 73 -4.78 -3.24 19.33
CA PHE A 73 -3.82 -2.47 20.12
C PHE A 73 -4.13 -0.96 20.19
N THR A 74 -5.22 -0.49 19.57
CA THR A 74 -5.62 0.92 19.68
C THR A 74 -6.01 1.27 21.11
N ILE A 75 -5.72 2.49 21.54
CA ILE A 75 -6.10 2.98 22.86
C ILE A 75 -7.61 3.24 22.91
N SER A 76 -8.12 3.95 21.91
CA SER A 76 -9.55 4.28 21.82
C SER A 76 -10.39 3.08 21.39
N ARG A 77 -11.61 3.04 21.86
CA ARG A 77 -12.55 1.97 21.55
C ARG A 77 -13.08 2.05 20.11
N ALA A 78 -13.18 3.27 19.58
CA ALA A 78 -13.66 3.48 18.22
C ALA A 78 -13.08 4.76 17.63
N GLY A 79 -12.90 4.79 16.33
CA GLY A 79 -12.45 5.96 15.59
C GLY A 79 -12.94 5.95 14.15
N VAL A 80 -13.02 7.14 13.56
CA VAL A 80 -13.35 7.36 12.15
C VAL A 80 -12.37 8.35 11.56
N SER A 81 -11.91 8.14 10.34
CA SER A 81 -10.98 9.01 9.62
C SER A 81 -11.48 9.29 8.21
N LEU A 82 -11.40 10.54 7.80
CA LEU A 82 -11.58 10.99 6.43
C LEU A 82 -10.23 11.47 5.89
N ASN A 83 -9.81 10.88 4.78
CA ASN A 83 -8.54 11.20 4.14
C ASN A 83 -8.83 11.67 2.71
N TYR A 84 -8.10 12.70 2.28
CA TYR A 84 -8.25 13.29 0.97
C TYR A 84 -6.88 13.59 0.36
N THR A 85 -6.69 13.14 -0.87
CA THR A 85 -5.45 13.31 -1.63
C THR A 85 -5.79 13.79 -3.03
N PRO A 86 -5.58 15.07 -3.36
CA PRO A 86 -5.55 15.51 -4.75
C PRO A 86 -4.40 14.79 -5.46
N TRP A 87 -4.72 14.03 -6.50
CA TRP A 87 -3.77 13.15 -7.16
C TRP A 87 -3.26 13.76 -8.46
N LEU A 88 -1.96 13.65 -8.74
CA LEU A 88 -1.32 14.08 -9.99
C LEU A 88 -1.66 15.52 -10.43
N ARG A 89 -1.86 16.44 -9.50
CA ARG A 89 -2.30 17.84 -9.75
C ARG A 89 -1.45 18.61 -10.77
N GLN A 90 -0.21 18.20 -10.98
CA GLN A 90 0.67 18.81 -11.99
C GLN A 90 0.34 18.36 -13.42
N LEU A 91 -0.31 17.23 -13.59
CA LEU A 91 -0.70 16.69 -14.89
C LEU A 91 -2.19 16.91 -15.19
N VAL A 92 -3.05 16.66 -14.19
CA VAL A 92 -4.49 16.68 -14.31
C VAL A 92 -5.09 17.30 -13.04
N ASN A 93 -6.02 18.24 -13.20
CA ASN A 93 -6.50 19.05 -12.08
C ASN A 93 -7.67 18.45 -11.29
N ASP A 94 -8.26 17.36 -11.74
CA ASP A 94 -9.53 16.79 -11.28
C ASP A 94 -9.45 15.30 -10.88
N MET A 95 -8.22 14.77 -10.72
CA MET A 95 -8.02 13.44 -10.13
C MET A 95 -7.94 13.54 -8.61
N ASP A 96 -8.80 12.80 -7.93
CA ASP A 96 -8.92 12.88 -6.47
C ASP A 96 -9.09 11.50 -5.84
N LEU A 97 -8.41 11.26 -4.72
CA LEU A 97 -8.60 10.11 -3.87
C LEU A 97 -9.26 10.53 -2.55
N ALA A 98 -10.41 9.97 -2.28
CA ALA A 98 -11.06 10.04 -0.97
C ALA A 98 -11.04 8.67 -0.29
N TYR A 99 -10.73 8.63 0.99
CA TYR A 99 -10.67 7.40 1.78
C TYR A 99 -11.29 7.62 3.16
N LEU A 100 -12.37 6.91 3.43
CA LEU A 100 -13.04 6.88 4.71
C LEU A 100 -12.72 5.56 5.39
N SER A 101 -12.27 5.58 6.63
CA SER A 101 -12.02 4.36 7.42
C SER A 101 -12.54 4.51 8.83
N GLY A 102 -12.83 3.37 9.46
CA GLY A 102 -13.27 3.35 10.84
C GLY A 102 -13.09 1.98 11.46
N TYR A 103 -13.04 1.96 12.78
CA TYR A 103 -12.96 0.74 13.56
C TYR A 103 -13.76 0.84 14.85
N TYR A 104 -14.11 -0.34 15.37
CA TYR A 104 -14.71 -0.49 16.69
C TYR A 104 -14.13 -1.72 17.40
N ARG A 105 -13.56 -1.53 18.59
CA ARG A 105 -13.06 -2.62 19.44
C ARG A 105 -14.21 -3.30 20.15
N ILE A 106 -14.26 -4.63 20.03
CA ILE A 106 -15.21 -5.51 20.70
C ILE A 106 -14.49 -6.12 21.90
N GLY A 107 -14.72 -5.54 23.09
CA GLY A 107 -13.96 -5.90 24.29
C GLY A 107 -12.47 -5.50 24.17
N ASP A 108 -11.60 -6.31 24.77
CA ASP A 108 -10.18 -6.00 24.88
C ASP A 108 -9.31 -6.69 23.81
N TYR A 109 -9.86 -7.72 23.15
CA TYR A 109 -9.06 -8.62 22.30
C TYR A 109 -9.41 -8.57 20.82
N SER A 110 -10.52 -7.94 20.43
CA SER A 110 -10.91 -7.95 19.02
C SER A 110 -11.43 -6.62 18.55
N ALA A 111 -11.38 -6.41 17.23
CA ALA A 111 -11.94 -5.24 16.59
C ALA A 111 -12.57 -5.60 15.24
N VAL A 112 -13.61 -4.86 14.89
CA VAL A 112 -14.16 -4.79 13.53
C VAL A 112 -13.75 -3.48 12.92
N SER A 113 -13.57 -3.47 11.60
CA SER A 113 -13.17 -2.28 10.86
C SER A 113 -13.84 -2.27 9.49
N ALA A 114 -13.95 -1.10 8.91
CA ALA A 114 -14.44 -0.94 7.55
C ALA A 114 -13.78 0.25 6.88
N SER A 115 -13.69 0.22 5.57
CA SER A 115 -13.31 1.39 4.80
C SER A 115 -14.05 1.50 3.47
N LEU A 116 -14.09 2.73 2.96
CA LEU A 116 -14.57 3.09 1.64
C LEU A 116 -13.49 3.91 0.96
N ARG A 117 -13.08 3.48 -0.22
CA ARG A 117 -12.18 4.22 -1.11
C ARG A 117 -12.96 4.65 -2.35
N TYR A 118 -12.76 5.88 -2.75
CA TYR A 118 -13.25 6.43 -4.01
C TYR A 118 -12.12 7.18 -4.70
N PHE A 119 -11.84 6.82 -5.94
CA PHE A 119 -10.82 7.43 -6.77
C PHE A 119 -11.45 7.92 -8.07
N SER A 120 -11.48 9.25 -8.25
CA SER A 120 -11.88 9.89 -9.49
C SER A 120 -10.68 10.03 -10.41
N LEU A 121 -10.82 9.64 -11.66
CA LEU A 121 -9.79 9.84 -12.68
C LEU A 121 -9.97 11.16 -13.45
N GLY A 122 -10.95 11.98 -13.03
CA GLY A 122 -11.25 13.26 -13.65
C GLY A 122 -12.19 13.15 -14.86
N GLU A 123 -12.40 14.28 -15.52
CA GLU A 123 -13.22 14.36 -16.72
C GLU A 123 -12.39 14.03 -17.97
N VAL A 124 -12.85 13.08 -18.75
CA VAL A 124 -12.25 12.72 -20.04
C VAL A 124 -13.21 13.12 -21.15
N GLN A 125 -12.74 13.98 -22.05
CA GLN A 125 -13.50 14.35 -23.23
C GLN A 125 -13.13 13.41 -24.38
N THR A 126 -14.11 12.67 -24.89
CA THR A 126 -13.94 11.82 -26.06
C THR A 126 -14.53 12.53 -27.28
N SER A 127 -13.72 12.70 -28.32
CA SER A 127 -14.14 13.25 -29.58
C SER A 127 -14.35 12.11 -30.58
N SER A 128 -15.58 11.85 -30.98
CA SER A 128 -15.88 10.93 -32.08
C SER A 128 -15.62 11.62 -33.41
N SER A 129 -14.46 11.40 -34.01
CA SER A 129 -14.05 12.01 -35.28
C SER A 129 -14.75 11.43 -36.50
N LEU A 130 -15.61 10.44 -36.37
CA LEU A 130 -16.26 9.74 -37.50
C LEU A 130 -17.71 10.15 -37.73
N ASP A 131 -18.41 10.62 -36.73
CA ASP A 131 -19.77 11.15 -36.86
C ASP A 131 -19.85 12.42 -36.00
N ASN A 132 -20.37 13.48 -36.58
CA ASN A 132 -20.61 14.80 -35.98
C ASN A 132 -21.56 14.78 -34.76
N THR A 133 -21.55 13.72 -33.97
CA THR A 133 -22.19 13.56 -32.68
C THR A 133 -21.25 14.11 -31.62
N GLY A 134 -21.62 15.23 -31.05
CA GLY A 134 -20.82 16.11 -30.17
C GLY A 134 -19.89 15.42 -29.15
N ASP A 135 -18.94 16.19 -28.67
CA ASP A 135 -18.00 15.79 -27.60
C ASP A 135 -18.75 15.17 -26.41
N MET A 136 -18.38 13.96 -26.03
CA MET A 136 -18.94 13.25 -24.89
C MET A 136 -18.00 13.35 -23.72
N THR A 137 -18.48 13.80 -22.57
CA THR A 137 -17.73 13.86 -21.34
C THR A 137 -18.04 12.64 -20.50
N ILE A 138 -17.02 11.92 -20.08
CA ILE A 138 -17.11 10.78 -19.18
C ILE A 138 -16.31 11.04 -17.90
N ASN A 139 -16.72 10.41 -16.80
CA ASN A 139 -16.11 10.55 -15.49
C ASN A 139 -15.70 9.16 -14.96
N PRO A 140 -14.58 8.60 -15.41
CA PRO A 140 -14.13 7.29 -14.96
C PRO A 140 -13.76 7.34 -13.47
N TYR A 141 -14.07 6.25 -12.75
CA TYR A 141 -13.78 6.15 -11.33
C TYR A 141 -13.54 4.71 -10.88
N GLU A 142 -12.82 4.57 -9.79
CA GLU A 142 -12.64 3.31 -9.08
C GLU A 142 -13.15 3.45 -7.65
N MET A 143 -13.80 2.42 -7.14
CA MET A 143 -14.34 2.37 -5.79
C MET A 143 -14.03 1.03 -5.14
N SER A 144 -13.74 1.03 -3.85
CA SER A 144 -13.72 -0.21 -3.07
C SER A 144 -14.33 -0.01 -1.69
N VAL A 145 -14.95 -1.09 -1.21
CA VAL A 145 -15.47 -1.20 0.15
C VAL A 145 -14.86 -2.44 0.77
N ASP A 146 -14.33 -2.30 1.98
CA ASP A 146 -13.85 -3.44 2.74
C ASP A 146 -14.36 -3.47 4.17
N VAL A 147 -14.41 -4.68 4.73
CA VAL A 147 -14.75 -4.95 6.12
C VAL A 147 -13.71 -5.90 6.67
N GLY A 148 -13.17 -5.57 7.84
CA GLY A 148 -12.13 -6.32 8.51
C GLY A 148 -12.54 -6.80 9.90
N TYR A 149 -11.91 -7.87 10.33
CA TYR A 149 -11.94 -8.38 11.69
C TYR A 149 -10.52 -8.68 12.14
N SER A 150 -10.20 -8.28 13.36
CA SER A 150 -8.90 -8.54 13.96
C SER A 150 -9.02 -9.06 15.37
N LEU A 151 -8.13 -9.99 15.74
CA LEU A 151 -8.14 -10.71 16.99
C LEU A 151 -6.72 -10.74 17.59
N MET A 152 -6.60 -10.30 18.82
CA MET A 152 -5.40 -10.46 19.63
C MET A 152 -5.33 -11.90 20.15
N LEU A 153 -4.27 -12.62 19.77
CA LEU A 153 -4.03 -14.00 20.21
C LEU A 153 -3.17 -14.06 21.48
N SER A 154 -2.39 -13.02 21.73
CA SER A 154 -1.65 -12.80 22.96
C SER A 154 -1.53 -11.30 23.21
N GLU A 155 -1.02 -10.90 24.36
CA GLU A 155 -0.78 -9.48 24.71
C GLU A 155 0.16 -8.77 23.73
N THR A 156 0.93 -9.52 22.94
CA THR A 156 1.93 -8.98 22.01
C THR A 156 1.64 -9.28 20.55
N PHE A 157 0.64 -10.12 20.24
CA PHE A 157 0.44 -10.59 18.86
C PHE A 157 -1.04 -10.66 18.48
N SER A 158 -1.35 -10.17 17.29
CA SER A 158 -2.69 -10.21 16.70
C SER A 158 -2.68 -10.66 15.25
N LEU A 159 -3.81 -11.19 14.83
CA LEU A 159 -4.14 -11.48 13.42
C LEU A 159 -5.29 -10.62 12.96
N GLY A 160 -5.33 -10.32 11.68
CA GLY A 160 -6.41 -9.61 11.01
C GLY A 160 -6.72 -10.22 9.66
N ALA A 161 -7.98 -10.15 9.28
CA ALA A 161 -8.45 -10.48 7.95
C ALA A 161 -9.47 -9.44 7.51
N ALA A 162 -9.50 -9.14 6.21
CA ALA A 162 -10.52 -8.28 5.62
C ALA A 162 -11.02 -8.89 4.32
N VAL A 163 -12.25 -8.57 3.96
CA VAL A 163 -12.83 -8.86 2.65
C VAL A 163 -13.14 -7.56 1.96
N ARG A 164 -12.88 -7.50 0.65
CA ARG A 164 -12.98 -6.28 -0.16
C ARG A 164 -13.76 -6.54 -1.42
N PHE A 165 -14.67 -5.64 -1.75
CA PHE A 165 -15.28 -5.52 -3.07
C PHE A 165 -14.67 -4.33 -3.80
N ILE A 166 -14.27 -4.54 -5.04
CA ILE A 166 -13.65 -3.54 -5.92
C ILE A 166 -14.57 -3.38 -7.14
N TYR A 167 -14.82 -2.13 -7.51
CA TYR A 167 -15.56 -1.76 -8.70
C TYR A 167 -14.77 -0.69 -9.45
N SER A 168 -14.60 -0.88 -10.76
CA SER A 168 -13.86 0.03 -11.61
C SER A 168 -14.68 0.30 -12.86
N ASP A 169 -15.05 1.56 -13.04
CA ASP A 169 -15.74 2.06 -14.21
C ASP A 169 -14.79 2.96 -14.99
N LEU A 170 -14.10 2.37 -15.94
CA LEU A 170 -13.19 3.04 -16.87
C LEU A 170 -13.80 3.18 -18.26
N THR A 171 -15.11 2.99 -18.39
CA THR A 171 -15.83 3.02 -19.65
C THR A 171 -15.72 4.41 -20.30
N TYR A 172 -15.04 4.46 -21.42
CA TYR A 172 -14.88 5.66 -22.25
C TYR A 172 -15.68 5.61 -23.54
N ASP A 173 -16.40 4.52 -23.76
CA ASP A 173 -17.33 4.37 -24.88
C ASP A 173 -18.50 3.49 -24.42
N TYR A 174 -19.73 3.99 -24.52
CA TYR A 174 -20.96 3.23 -24.24
C TYR A 174 -21.35 2.36 -25.41
N THR A 175 -20.38 1.74 -26.09
CA THR A 175 -20.66 0.67 -27.02
C THR A 175 -21.05 -0.59 -26.27
N GLU A 176 -21.79 -1.49 -26.91
CA GLU A 176 -22.29 -2.73 -26.31
C GLU A 176 -21.14 -3.64 -25.77
N ASP A 177 -19.90 -3.35 -26.15
CA ASP A 177 -18.72 -4.16 -25.86
C ASP A 177 -17.93 -3.69 -24.60
N THR A 178 -18.25 -2.52 -24.02
CA THR A 178 -17.53 -2.03 -22.83
C THR A 178 -18.43 -2.06 -21.60
N SER A 179 -17.96 -2.69 -20.51
CA SER A 179 -18.67 -2.71 -19.23
C SER A 179 -17.70 -2.53 -18.06
N PRO A 180 -18.19 -1.93 -16.95
CA PRO A 180 -17.39 -1.82 -15.74
C PRO A 180 -16.92 -3.17 -15.20
N GLY A 181 -15.71 -3.20 -14.64
CA GLY A 181 -15.14 -4.37 -14.00
C GLY A 181 -15.45 -4.43 -12.51
N SER A 182 -15.52 -5.64 -11.97
CA SER A 182 -15.59 -5.86 -10.52
C SER A 182 -14.75 -7.03 -10.09
N ALA A 183 -14.24 -6.97 -8.85
CA ALA A 183 -13.42 -8.01 -8.26
C ALA A 183 -13.72 -8.15 -6.76
N PHE A 184 -13.50 -9.36 -6.24
CA PHE A 184 -13.48 -9.63 -4.80
C PHE A 184 -12.06 -9.95 -4.37
N ALA A 185 -11.68 -9.44 -3.22
CA ALA A 185 -10.37 -9.67 -2.64
C ALA A 185 -10.46 -9.89 -1.12
N ALA A 186 -9.40 -10.46 -0.56
CA ALA A 186 -9.21 -10.61 0.86
C ALA A 186 -7.81 -10.11 1.26
N ASP A 187 -7.69 -9.64 2.49
CA ASP A 187 -6.42 -9.29 3.11
C ASP A 187 -6.17 -10.22 4.29
N ILE A 188 -4.92 -10.59 4.51
CA ILE A 188 -4.46 -11.34 5.68
C ILE A 188 -3.31 -10.56 6.30
N ALA A 189 -3.41 -10.32 7.60
CA ALA A 189 -2.45 -9.49 8.30
C ALA A 189 -2.05 -10.09 9.65
N CYS A 190 -0.83 -9.78 10.09
CA CYS A 190 -0.43 -10.00 11.46
C CYS A 190 0.36 -8.79 11.99
N TYR A 191 0.28 -8.60 13.28
CA TYR A 191 0.98 -7.53 13.98
C TYR A 191 1.53 -8.03 15.31
N TYR A 192 2.77 -7.69 15.57
CA TYR A 192 3.47 -7.95 16.83
C TYR A 192 3.92 -6.64 17.43
N GLN A 193 3.63 -6.44 18.71
CA GLN A 193 4.05 -5.28 19.47
C GLN A 193 4.61 -5.75 20.83
N ASN A 194 5.80 -5.31 21.18
CA ASN A 194 6.39 -5.62 22.46
C ASN A 194 7.33 -4.51 22.93
N TYR A 195 7.64 -4.49 24.21
CA TYR A 195 8.60 -3.56 24.78
C TYR A 195 9.96 -4.22 24.91
N VAL A 196 11.00 -3.50 24.50
CA VAL A 196 12.39 -3.94 24.53
C VAL A 196 13.26 -2.88 25.21
N ASN A 197 14.19 -3.31 26.03
CA ASN A 197 15.09 -2.39 26.71
C ASN A 197 16.32 -2.08 25.85
N LEU A 198 16.48 -0.80 25.47
CA LEU A 198 17.68 -0.27 24.84
C LEU A 198 18.45 0.60 25.84
N GLY A 199 19.41 -0.02 26.52
CA GLY A 199 20.11 0.61 27.65
C GLY A 199 19.14 0.82 28.82
N SER A 200 18.94 2.06 29.24
CA SER A 200 18.04 2.43 30.35
C SER A 200 16.62 2.80 29.89
N ARG A 201 16.31 2.71 28.59
CA ARG A 201 15.02 3.11 28.03
C ARG A 201 14.22 1.89 27.60
N GLU A 202 12.96 1.85 27.97
CA GLU A 202 12.00 0.90 27.47
C GLU A 202 11.42 1.42 26.16
N CYS A 203 11.72 0.76 25.05
CA CYS A 203 11.32 1.13 23.70
C CYS A 203 10.23 0.17 23.21
N GLN A 204 9.30 0.67 22.39
CA GLN A 204 8.28 -0.17 21.78
C GLN A 204 8.74 -0.63 20.40
N LEU A 205 8.81 -1.94 20.21
CA LEU A 205 9.08 -2.61 18.93
C LEU A 205 7.77 -3.05 18.29
N GLY A 206 7.54 -2.65 17.06
CA GLY A 206 6.45 -3.12 16.22
C GLY A 206 6.98 -3.93 15.03
N LEU A 207 6.33 -5.04 14.71
CA LEU A 207 6.55 -5.80 13.47
C LEU A 207 5.20 -6.06 12.81
N GLY A 208 5.12 -5.94 11.50
CA GLY A 208 3.88 -6.10 10.75
C GLY A 208 4.08 -6.83 9.44
N LEU A 209 3.11 -7.68 9.11
CA LEU A 209 2.94 -8.28 7.79
C LEU A 209 1.51 -8.05 7.35
N ASN A 210 1.33 -7.61 6.11
CA ASN A 210 0.03 -7.54 5.46
C ASN A 210 0.16 -8.05 4.02
N ILE A 211 -0.65 -9.03 3.64
CA ILE A 211 -0.84 -9.44 2.25
C ILE A 211 -2.24 -9.01 1.87
N SER A 212 -2.32 -7.95 1.06
CA SER A 212 -3.57 -7.32 0.67
C SER A 212 -3.96 -7.66 -0.77
N ASN A 213 -5.25 -7.57 -1.07
CA ASN A 213 -5.82 -7.81 -2.38
C ASN A 213 -5.57 -9.23 -2.93
N ILE A 214 -5.57 -10.25 -2.08
CA ILE A 214 -5.61 -11.65 -2.54
C ILE A 214 -7.01 -11.90 -3.11
N GLY A 215 -7.18 -11.91 -4.44
CA GLY A 215 -8.52 -11.89 -4.98
C GLY A 215 -8.67 -12.40 -6.40
N SER A 216 -9.86 -12.23 -6.94
CA SER A 216 -10.16 -12.53 -8.33
C SER A 216 -9.45 -11.56 -9.27
N LYS A 217 -9.21 -11.98 -10.48
CA LYS A 217 -8.87 -11.07 -11.57
C LYS A 217 -10.10 -10.21 -11.91
N ILE A 218 -9.87 -9.08 -12.54
CA ILE A 218 -10.91 -8.19 -13.03
C ILE A 218 -10.99 -8.24 -14.54
N THR A 219 -12.19 -8.22 -15.08
CA THR A 219 -12.45 -8.19 -16.53
C THR A 219 -13.26 -6.94 -16.83
N PHE A 220 -12.82 -6.20 -17.81
CA PHE A 220 -13.58 -5.12 -18.42
C PHE A 220 -14.25 -5.65 -19.68
N GLY A 221 -15.50 -5.24 -19.97
CA GLY A 221 -16.26 -5.78 -21.10
C GLY A 221 -15.56 -5.66 -22.45
N GLY A 222 -15.90 -6.55 -23.39
CA GLY A 222 -15.41 -6.57 -24.76
C GLY A 222 -14.25 -7.55 -25.00
N ASP A 223 -13.25 -7.62 -24.14
CA ASP A 223 -12.17 -8.58 -24.20
C ASP A 223 -12.36 -9.67 -23.14
N ASN A 224 -12.22 -10.94 -23.52
CA ASN A 224 -12.23 -12.06 -22.58
C ASN A 224 -10.94 -12.12 -21.73
N ARG A 225 -10.16 -11.04 -21.70
CA ARG A 225 -8.91 -10.95 -20.95
C ARG A 225 -9.16 -10.42 -19.54
N SER A 226 -8.73 -11.20 -18.57
CA SER A 226 -8.84 -10.84 -17.16
C SER A 226 -7.49 -10.35 -16.65
N GLU A 227 -7.46 -9.18 -16.02
CA GLU A 227 -6.25 -8.56 -15.47
C GLU A 227 -6.10 -8.87 -13.98
N PHE A 228 -4.86 -8.96 -13.51
CA PHE A 228 -4.58 -9.11 -12.09
C PHE A 228 -4.85 -7.80 -11.34
N ILE A 229 -5.48 -7.90 -10.17
CA ILE A 229 -5.56 -6.80 -9.21
C ILE A 229 -4.23 -6.70 -8.42
N PRO A 230 -3.88 -5.54 -7.83
CA PRO A 230 -2.58 -5.34 -7.19
C PRO A 230 -2.48 -6.06 -5.84
N THR A 231 -2.33 -7.39 -5.88
CA THR A 231 -1.98 -8.15 -4.68
C THR A 231 -0.63 -7.69 -4.18
N ASN A 232 -0.53 -7.25 -2.92
CA ASN A 232 0.70 -6.69 -2.38
C ASN A 232 1.08 -7.33 -1.05
N MET A 233 2.32 -7.75 -0.92
CA MET A 233 2.91 -8.17 0.35
C MET A 233 3.70 -7.02 0.94
N ARG A 234 3.39 -6.65 2.18
CA ARG A 234 4.04 -5.59 2.93
C ARG A 234 4.59 -6.14 4.23
N LEU A 235 5.89 -5.96 4.43
CA LEU A 235 6.61 -6.28 5.67
C LEU A 235 7.10 -4.97 6.29
N GLY A 236 6.88 -4.79 7.58
CA GLY A 236 7.33 -3.58 8.26
C GLY A 236 7.89 -3.84 9.63
N ALA A 237 8.73 -2.91 10.07
CA ALA A 237 9.28 -2.83 11.41
C ALA A 237 9.26 -1.38 11.89
N SER A 238 9.00 -1.18 13.17
CA SER A 238 9.05 0.13 13.82
C SER A 238 9.67 0.04 15.21
N LEU A 239 10.35 1.10 15.60
CA LEU A 239 10.92 1.26 16.92
C LEU A 239 10.59 2.66 17.44
N MET A 240 9.77 2.73 18.49
CA MET A 240 9.47 3.96 19.21
C MET A 240 10.36 4.05 20.44
N VAL A 241 11.08 5.16 20.55
CA VAL A 241 11.99 5.48 21.65
C VAL A 241 11.42 6.67 22.43
N PRO A 242 11.01 6.49 23.69
CA PRO A 242 10.67 7.62 24.56
C PRO A 242 11.94 8.38 24.91
N ILE A 243 11.99 9.67 24.59
CA ILE A 243 13.12 10.55 24.93
C ILE A 243 12.94 11.03 26.38
N ASP A 244 11.76 11.50 26.71
CA ASP A 244 11.28 11.88 28.04
C ASP A 244 9.75 11.75 28.11
N GLU A 245 9.12 12.29 29.17
CA GLU A 245 7.67 12.23 29.40
C GLU A 245 6.83 12.92 28.30
N TYR A 246 7.42 13.88 27.57
CA TYR A 246 6.73 14.67 26.56
C TYR A 246 7.19 14.37 25.13
N ASN A 247 8.36 13.74 24.98
CA ASN A 247 9.03 13.61 23.70
C ASN A 247 9.23 12.13 23.36
N ARG A 248 8.74 11.71 22.19
CA ARG A 248 9.00 10.39 21.65
C ARG A 248 9.43 10.47 20.19
N PHE A 249 10.28 9.57 19.79
CA PHE A 249 10.79 9.44 18.43
C PHE A 249 10.57 8.03 17.95
N THR A 250 9.99 7.90 16.75
CA THR A 250 9.77 6.62 16.09
C THR A 250 10.55 6.59 14.78
N ILE A 251 11.24 5.50 14.54
CA ILE A 251 11.77 5.14 13.21
C ILE A 251 11.05 3.89 12.73
N ALA A 252 10.69 3.85 11.46
CA ALA A 252 10.02 2.71 10.87
C ALA A 252 10.47 2.48 9.43
N ALA A 253 10.37 1.24 8.97
CA ALA A 253 10.70 0.85 7.62
C ALA A 253 9.74 -0.22 7.14
N ASP A 254 9.34 -0.12 5.87
CA ASP A 254 8.49 -1.10 5.17
C ASP A 254 9.19 -1.58 3.90
N ALA A 255 8.99 -2.84 3.56
CA ALA A 255 9.31 -3.45 2.28
C ALA A 255 8.02 -3.97 1.63
N ASN A 256 7.79 -3.59 0.38
CA ASN A 256 6.60 -3.97 -0.38
C ASN A 256 7.01 -4.72 -1.64
N LYS A 257 6.26 -5.77 -1.99
CA LYS A 257 6.37 -6.46 -3.26
C LYS A 257 4.98 -6.72 -3.82
N LEU A 258 4.74 -6.31 -5.06
CA LEU A 258 3.56 -6.72 -5.79
C LEU A 258 3.66 -8.22 -6.12
N LEU A 259 2.67 -8.98 -5.69
CA LEU A 259 2.55 -10.41 -5.94
C LEU A 259 1.70 -10.65 -7.21
N VAL A 260 2.12 -9.99 -8.28
CA VAL A 260 1.50 -10.06 -9.61
C VAL A 260 2.57 -10.56 -10.58
N PRO A 261 2.26 -11.50 -11.47
CA PRO A 261 3.23 -11.98 -12.44
C PRO A 261 3.77 -10.87 -13.32
N THR A 262 5.06 -10.94 -13.62
CA THR A 262 5.70 -10.03 -14.57
C THR A 262 5.14 -10.31 -15.98
N TYR A 263 4.82 -9.24 -16.69
CA TYR A 263 4.30 -9.33 -18.06
C TYR A 263 5.36 -9.92 -18.99
N PRO A 264 5.06 -11.00 -19.72
CA PRO A 264 6.04 -11.64 -20.60
C PRO A 264 6.57 -10.67 -21.64
N GLN A 265 7.87 -10.52 -21.73
CA GLN A 265 8.50 -9.70 -22.76
C GLN A 265 8.67 -10.49 -24.04
N ARG A 266 8.55 -9.80 -25.18
CA ARG A 266 8.75 -10.41 -26.48
C ARG A 266 10.19 -10.92 -26.64
N GLU A 267 10.36 -12.14 -27.15
CA GLU A 267 11.66 -12.73 -27.44
C GLU A 267 12.15 -12.34 -28.84
N ASP A 268 13.48 -12.34 -29.02
CA ASP A 268 14.09 -12.11 -30.33
C ASP A 268 13.62 -13.20 -31.32
N ASN A 269 13.12 -12.79 -32.49
CA ASN A 269 12.57 -13.64 -33.56
C ASN A 269 11.22 -14.32 -33.26
N GLU A 270 10.50 -13.93 -32.21
CA GLU A 270 9.14 -14.38 -31.93
C GLU A 270 8.14 -13.68 -32.88
N THR A 271 7.25 -14.43 -33.51
CA THR A 271 6.15 -13.85 -34.31
C THR A 271 5.07 -13.24 -33.41
N ASP A 272 4.24 -12.35 -33.96
CA ASP A 272 3.13 -11.76 -33.19
C ASP A 272 2.18 -12.85 -32.66
N GLU A 273 1.86 -13.86 -33.47
CA GLU A 273 0.99 -14.98 -33.08
C GLU A 273 1.58 -15.82 -31.94
N GLN A 274 2.90 -16.09 -31.99
CA GLN A 274 3.60 -16.84 -30.94
C GLN A 274 3.63 -16.07 -29.64
N TYR A 275 3.90 -14.77 -29.71
CA TYR A 275 3.89 -13.89 -28.53
C TYR A 275 2.51 -13.82 -27.89
N GLU A 276 1.45 -13.61 -28.68
CA GLU A 276 0.06 -13.56 -28.19
C GLU A 276 -0.36 -14.89 -27.55
N GLN A 277 0.01 -16.03 -28.15
CA GLN A 277 -0.28 -17.34 -27.59
C GLN A 277 0.46 -17.56 -26.26
N ARG A 278 1.74 -17.17 -26.16
CA ARG A 278 2.51 -17.25 -24.92
C ARG A 278 1.96 -16.32 -23.86
N LEU A 279 1.59 -15.10 -24.23
CA LEU A 279 0.97 -14.12 -23.36
C LEU A 279 -0.37 -14.63 -22.80
N GLN A 280 -1.18 -15.27 -23.63
CA GLN A 280 -2.43 -15.88 -23.20
C GLN A 280 -2.17 -16.99 -22.17
N THR A 281 -1.25 -17.91 -22.46
CA THR A 281 -0.98 -19.07 -21.62
C THR A 281 -0.26 -18.69 -20.31
N ASP A 282 0.77 -17.84 -20.42
CA ASP A 282 1.71 -17.58 -19.32
C ASP A 282 1.26 -16.43 -18.43
N TYR A 283 0.23 -15.64 -18.82
CA TYR A 283 -0.26 -14.51 -18.07
C TYR A 283 -1.79 -14.54 -17.91
N TYR A 284 -2.55 -14.50 -19.01
CA TYR A 284 -4.01 -14.37 -18.94
C TYR A 284 -4.72 -15.64 -18.43
N ASP A 285 -4.23 -16.82 -18.71
CA ASP A 285 -4.83 -18.09 -18.25
C ASP A 285 -4.40 -18.47 -16.81
N LEU A 286 -3.41 -17.77 -16.24
CA LEU A 286 -3.01 -18.03 -14.86
C LEU A 286 -4.12 -17.68 -13.88
N SER A 287 -4.37 -18.56 -12.91
CA SER A 287 -5.22 -18.21 -11.76
C SER A 287 -4.52 -17.18 -10.86
N SER A 288 -5.30 -16.38 -10.13
CA SER A 288 -4.76 -15.39 -9.18
C SER A 288 -3.77 -16.00 -8.20
N ILE A 289 -4.09 -17.16 -7.63
CA ILE A 289 -3.21 -17.86 -6.68
C ILE A 289 -1.92 -18.33 -7.35
N SER A 290 -2.00 -18.90 -8.56
CA SER A 290 -0.80 -19.29 -9.31
C SER A 290 0.07 -18.10 -9.65
N GLY A 291 -0.54 -16.95 -9.97
CA GLY A 291 0.15 -15.69 -10.21
C GLY A 291 0.94 -15.20 -8.99
N ILE A 292 0.35 -15.28 -7.79
CA ILE A 292 1.02 -14.91 -6.53
C ILE A 292 2.32 -15.72 -6.36
N PHE A 293 2.28 -17.05 -6.54
CA PHE A 293 3.47 -17.87 -6.38
C PHE A 293 4.48 -17.67 -7.53
N LYS A 294 4.01 -17.45 -8.75
CA LYS A 294 4.88 -17.20 -9.89
C LYS A 294 5.67 -15.90 -9.74
N SER A 295 5.08 -14.85 -9.16
CA SER A 295 5.69 -13.53 -9.00
C SER A 295 6.96 -13.50 -8.14
N PHE A 296 7.37 -14.61 -7.52
CA PHE A 296 8.61 -14.68 -6.76
C PHE A 296 9.83 -15.13 -7.59
N GLY A 297 9.65 -15.41 -8.88
CA GLY A 297 10.75 -15.91 -9.70
C GLY A 297 10.49 -15.84 -11.20
N ASP A 298 9.67 -14.90 -11.67
CA ASP A 298 9.30 -14.77 -13.08
C ASP A 298 9.91 -13.54 -13.79
N ALA A 299 10.71 -12.77 -13.06
CA ALA A 299 11.40 -11.63 -13.67
C ALA A 299 12.41 -12.10 -14.74
N PRO A 300 12.37 -11.57 -15.99
CA PRO A 300 13.22 -12.01 -17.10
C PRO A 300 14.73 -11.86 -16.82
N GLY A 301 15.13 -10.90 -16.00
CA GLY A 301 16.51 -10.69 -15.55
C GLY A 301 16.94 -11.55 -14.37
N GLY A 302 16.08 -12.50 -13.93
CA GLY A 302 16.34 -13.41 -12.82
C GLY A 302 16.37 -12.73 -11.46
N PHE A 303 17.06 -13.33 -10.48
CA PHE A 303 17.04 -12.89 -9.08
C PHE A 303 17.41 -11.42 -8.86
N LYS A 304 18.29 -10.85 -9.68
CA LYS A 304 18.66 -9.42 -9.59
C LYS A 304 17.47 -8.52 -9.90
N GLU A 305 16.69 -8.86 -10.92
CA GLU A 305 15.49 -8.11 -11.28
C GLU A 305 14.36 -8.33 -10.27
N GLU A 306 14.23 -9.53 -9.71
CA GLU A 306 13.29 -9.82 -8.61
C GLU A 306 13.55 -8.91 -7.40
N LEU A 307 14.80 -8.67 -7.05
CA LEU A 307 15.14 -7.74 -5.96
C LEU A 307 14.78 -6.28 -6.30
N GLN A 308 14.77 -5.92 -7.58
CA GLN A 308 14.37 -4.58 -8.02
C GLN A 308 12.85 -4.35 -7.91
N GLU A 309 12.05 -5.41 -7.83
CA GLU A 309 10.59 -5.32 -7.59
C GLU A 309 10.24 -4.96 -6.15
N ILE A 310 11.18 -5.10 -5.24
CA ILE A 310 10.97 -4.72 -3.85
C ILE A 310 11.08 -3.20 -3.74
N GLN A 311 9.95 -2.58 -3.41
CA GLN A 311 9.88 -1.17 -3.02
C GLN A 311 10.17 -1.10 -1.52
N TRP A 312 10.96 -0.14 -1.09
CA TRP A 312 11.24 0.05 0.32
C TRP A 312 11.04 1.51 0.74
N SER A 313 10.65 1.66 1.97
CA SER A 313 10.36 2.96 2.58
C SER A 313 11.01 3.04 3.96
N VAL A 314 11.46 4.23 4.32
CA VAL A 314 11.92 4.54 5.67
C VAL A 314 11.27 5.84 6.11
N GLY A 315 10.76 5.85 7.33
CA GLY A 315 10.09 7.01 7.92
C GLY A 315 10.52 7.27 9.34
N ALA A 316 10.42 8.53 9.74
CA ALA A 316 10.65 8.98 11.10
C ALA A 316 9.51 9.89 11.54
N GLU A 317 9.08 9.74 12.80
CA GLU A 317 8.07 10.56 13.46
C GLU A 317 8.60 11.05 14.80
N TYR A 318 8.54 12.35 15.01
CA TYR A 318 8.77 12.97 16.31
C TYR A 318 7.45 13.50 16.85
N VAL A 319 7.10 13.15 18.08
CA VAL A 319 5.86 13.55 18.74
C VAL A 319 6.17 14.32 20.02
N TYR A 320 5.58 15.51 20.14
CA TYR A 320 5.68 16.35 21.31
C TYR A 320 4.35 16.41 22.07
N ASN A 321 4.39 16.01 23.34
CA ASN A 321 3.26 16.08 24.29
C ASN A 321 1.98 15.40 23.77
N ASP A 322 2.11 14.33 22.98
CA ASP A 322 1.01 13.65 22.30
C ASP A 322 0.10 14.52 21.42
N LYS A 323 0.52 15.75 21.16
CA LYS A 323 -0.29 16.77 20.45
C LYS A 323 0.28 17.17 19.11
N PHE A 324 1.59 17.36 19.01
CA PHE A 324 2.24 17.80 17.78
C PHE A 324 3.14 16.70 17.25
N SER A 325 3.06 16.45 15.96
CA SER A 325 3.89 15.47 15.29
C SER A 325 4.59 16.11 14.10
N LEU A 326 5.87 15.81 13.93
CA LEU A 326 6.64 16.12 12.72
C LEU A 326 7.13 14.81 12.12
N ARG A 327 7.07 14.71 10.81
CA ARG A 327 7.39 13.48 10.07
C ARG A 327 8.28 13.77 8.90
N ALA A 328 9.13 12.82 8.59
CA ALA A 328 9.92 12.80 7.38
C ALA A 328 10.06 11.35 6.91
N GLY A 329 10.20 11.14 5.61
CA GLY A 329 10.36 9.82 5.06
C GLY A 329 10.97 9.82 3.67
N TYR A 330 11.31 8.63 3.21
CA TYR A 330 11.81 8.39 1.86
C TYR A 330 11.23 7.08 1.34
N HIS A 331 10.75 7.12 0.10
CA HIS A 331 10.27 5.97 -0.66
C HIS A 331 11.18 5.70 -1.85
N HIS A 332 11.45 4.42 -2.09
CA HIS A 332 12.30 3.98 -3.18
C HIS A 332 11.65 2.85 -3.97
N GLU A 333 11.57 3.06 -5.26
CA GLU A 333 11.28 2.05 -6.27
C GLU A 333 12.38 2.06 -7.34
N SER A 334 12.74 0.87 -7.83
CA SER A 334 13.79 0.75 -8.86
C SER A 334 13.42 1.49 -10.15
N GLU A 335 14.44 2.03 -10.83
CA GLU A 335 14.26 2.74 -12.11
C GLU A 335 13.58 1.88 -13.18
N ASN A 336 13.87 0.59 -13.19
CA ASN A 336 13.32 -0.36 -14.15
C ASN A 336 11.91 -0.83 -13.80
N LYS A 337 11.40 -0.53 -12.59
CA LYS A 337 10.12 -1.02 -12.07
C LYS A 337 9.09 0.08 -11.80
N GLY A 338 9.35 1.32 -12.24
CA GLY A 338 8.42 2.45 -12.09
C GLY A 338 9.09 3.75 -11.65
N ASN A 339 10.30 3.69 -11.05
CA ASN A 339 11.12 4.84 -10.69
C ASN A 339 10.46 5.85 -9.74
N ARG A 340 9.57 5.38 -8.85
CA ARG A 340 8.97 6.23 -7.82
C ARG A 340 9.95 6.42 -6.68
N LYS A 341 10.67 7.52 -6.69
CA LYS A 341 11.62 7.93 -5.65
C LYS A 341 11.25 9.32 -5.17
N TYR A 342 10.94 9.44 -3.88
CA TYR A 342 10.56 10.71 -3.31
C TYR A 342 10.86 10.80 -1.82
N PHE A 343 11.12 12.02 -1.37
CA PHE A 343 11.09 12.38 0.03
C PHE A 343 9.68 12.82 0.42
N THR A 344 9.35 12.68 1.69
CA THR A 344 8.11 13.20 2.25
C THR A 344 8.37 13.97 3.52
N VAL A 345 7.53 14.94 3.78
CA VAL A 345 7.46 15.65 5.05
C VAL A 345 6.00 15.69 5.51
N GLY A 346 5.78 15.69 6.80
CA GLY A 346 4.43 15.75 7.35
C GLY A 346 4.39 16.43 8.70
N ALA A 347 3.22 16.94 9.03
CA ALA A 347 2.91 17.50 10.33
C ALA A 347 1.55 17.00 10.80
N GLY A 348 1.41 16.82 12.11
CA GLY A 348 0.16 16.40 12.74
C GLY A 348 -0.14 17.20 13.98
N PHE A 349 -1.42 17.41 14.21
CA PHE A 349 -1.94 18.03 15.42
C PHE A 349 -3.07 17.19 15.98
N ARG A 350 -2.96 16.76 17.24
CA ARG A 350 -3.95 15.95 17.93
C ARG A 350 -4.53 16.70 19.14
N MET A 351 -5.83 16.65 19.23
CA MET A 351 -6.59 17.02 20.43
C MET A 351 -7.31 15.78 20.99
N ASN A 352 -7.96 15.93 22.14
CA ASN A 352 -8.63 14.80 22.80
C ASN A 352 -9.70 14.10 21.95
N VAL A 353 -10.24 14.78 20.95
CA VAL A 353 -11.40 14.34 20.14
C VAL A 353 -11.04 14.13 18.69
N PHE A 354 -10.08 14.87 18.16
CA PHE A 354 -9.71 14.79 16.76
C PHE A 354 -8.21 14.93 16.54
N SER A 355 -7.73 14.42 15.42
CA SER A 355 -6.40 14.69 14.88
C SER A 355 -6.51 15.19 13.44
N LEU A 356 -5.64 16.12 13.10
CA LEU A 356 -5.45 16.64 11.75
C LEU A 356 -4.00 16.38 11.34
N ASP A 357 -3.82 15.72 10.21
CA ASP A 357 -2.51 15.44 9.65
C ASP A 357 -2.42 15.96 8.22
N ALA A 358 -1.24 16.46 7.86
CA ALA A 358 -0.90 16.88 6.51
C ALA A 358 0.43 16.24 6.10
N GLY A 359 0.50 15.78 4.86
CA GLY A 359 1.70 15.20 4.25
C GLY A 359 1.97 15.83 2.90
N TYR A 360 3.24 15.94 2.54
CA TYR A 360 3.70 16.53 1.28
C TYR A 360 4.80 15.67 0.67
N VAL A 361 4.68 15.40 -0.64
CA VAL A 361 5.61 14.62 -1.42
C VAL A 361 6.55 15.52 -2.20
N ILE A 362 7.85 15.25 -2.14
CA ILE A 362 8.92 15.95 -2.85
C ILE A 362 9.62 14.91 -3.72
N ALA A 363 9.31 14.87 -5.01
CA ALA A 363 9.92 13.93 -5.92
C ALA A 363 11.38 14.23 -6.19
N THR A 364 12.19 13.19 -6.36
CA THR A 364 13.62 13.34 -6.68
C THR A 364 13.87 13.42 -8.18
N ALA A 365 12.96 12.92 -9.00
CA ALA A 365 13.04 12.99 -10.46
C ALA A 365 12.19 14.16 -10.99
N LYS A 366 12.76 14.96 -11.89
CA LYS A 366 12.12 16.17 -12.45
C LYS A 366 10.79 15.92 -13.18
N SER A 367 10.53 14.70 -13.61
CA SER A 367 9.32 14.29 -14.34
C SER A 367 8.43 13.34 -13.56
N ASN A 368 8.62 13.24 -12.24
CA ASN A 368 7.78 12.36 -11.44
C ASN A 368 6.40 13.03 -11.21
N PRO A 369 5.32 12.43 -11.69
CA PRO A 369 3.98 13.02 -11.59
C PRO A 369 3.45 13.09 -10.15
N LEU A 370 4.09 12.41 -9.19
CA LEU A 370 3.75 12.47 -7.76
C LEU A 370 4.31 13.71 -7.06
N ASP A 371 5.16 14.50 -7.74
CA ASP A 371 5.74 15.70 -7.14
C ASP A 371 4.65 16.66 -6.68
N GLN A 372 4.86 17.29 -5.51
CA GLN A 372 3.94 18.24 -4.89
C GLN A 372 2.56 17.66 -4.51
N THR A 373 2.44 16.33 -4.39
CA THR A 373 1.21 15.73 -3.89
C THR A 373 1.01 16.08 -2.41
N LEU A 374 -0.13 16.69 -2.11
CA LEU A 374 -0.60 16.98 -0.75
C LEU A 374 -1.55 15.88 -0.28
N ARG A 375 -1.46 15.51 0.99
CA ARG A 375 -2.39 14.58 1.63
C ARG A 375 -2.93 15.20 2.91
N PHE A 376 -4.21 15.03 3.16
CA PHE A 376 -4.88 15.52 4.36
C PHE A 376 -5.64 14.38 5.02
N SER A 377 -5.55 14.30 6.34
CA SER A 377 -6.30 13.34 7.15
C SER A 377 -6.95 14.04 8.32
N LEU A 378 -8.25 13.81 8.50
CA LEU A 378 -9.01 14.24 9.65
C LEU A 378 -9.57 12.99 10.34
N SER A 379 -9.13 12.74 11.58
CA SER A 379 -9.58 11.58 12.36
C SER A 379 -10.29 12.00 13.62
N PHE A 380 -11.30 11.25 14.01
CA PHE A 380 -12.07 11.48 15.23
C PHE A 380 -11.97 10.28 16.16
N ASP A 381 -11.70 10.56 17.42
CA ASP A 381 -11.75 9.62 18.53
C ASP A 381 -13.15 9.67 19.16
N LEU A 382 -13.90 8.58 19.02
CA LEU A 382 -15.29 8.52 19.48
C LEU A 382 -15.42 8.41 20.99
N ASP A 383 -14.41 7.96 21.71
CA ASP A 383 -14.42 7.96 23.17
C ASP A 383 -14.25 9.38 23.71
N GLY A 384 -13.34 10.17 23.12
CA GLY A 384 -13.20 11.60 23.42
C GLY A 384 -14.48 12.40 23.14
N VAL A 385 -15.20 12.06 22.08
CA VAL A 385 -16.50 12.68 21.74
C VAL A 385 -17.53 12.40 22.84
N LYS A 386 -17.68 11.15 23.30
CA LYS A 386 -18.61 10.78 24.38
C LYS A 386 -18.32 11.52 25.66
N ASP A 387 -17.05 11.72 26.01
CA ASP A 387 -16.65 12.43 27.21
C ASP A 387 -17.01 13.93 27.15
N LEU A 388 -16.99 14.55 25.98
CA LEU A 388 -17.45 15.92 25.79
C LEU A 388 -18.97 16.06 26.06
N PHE A 389 -19.77 15.12 25.62
CA PHE A 389 -21.23 15.15 25.84
C PHE A 389 -21.62 14.74 27.25
N ARG A 390 -20.82 13.97 27.97
CA ARG A 390 -21.05 13.62 29.38
C ARG A 390 -20.76 14.73 30.36
N ARG A 391 -19.94 15.71 30.00
CA ARG A 391 -19.58 16.87 30.84
C ARG A 391 -20.58 18.03 30.75
N ARG A 392 -21.64 17.88 29.99
CA ARG A 392 -22.82 18.75 29.95
C ARG A 392 -23.99 18.10 30.68
#